data_88b545938a084b01838924a030196949
#
_entry.id   88b545938a084b01838924a030196949
#
_cell.length_a   1.000
_cell.length_b   1.000
_cell.length_c   1.000
_cell.angle_alpha   90.00
_cell.angle_beta   90.00
_cell.angle_gamma   90.00
#
_symmetry.space_group_name_H-M   'P 1'
#
loop_
_entity.id
_entity.type
_entity.pdbx_description
1 polymer ?
#
loop_
_entity_poly.entity_id
_entity_poly.type
_entity_poly.pdbx_seq_one_letter_code
_entity_poly.pdbx_strand_id
1 'polypeptide(L)'
;SGLRGASRQVREWVSYDDLPARFLDVLLAIEDRRFFSHPGIDPIAVGRAVWTNVTRGTVIQGGSTITQQLAKNLFYSPQRTFGRKLKESIAALVLEAKYRKQAILESYANEIYLGQVGSVSIYGVGEAAHRYFGKRVDALSLEETALLVGMIKGPNTYSPLRNPALAKQRRDVVLGRLHEQGLVSDDAWKQAVMTPVRVMPPQDTLADAPFFVDHLLR
;
A
#
# COMPACT_ATOMS: atom_id res chain seq x y z
N SER A 1 -11.15 -28.62 -17.51
CA SER A 1 -11.86 -27.90 -16.45
C SER A 1 -10.86 -27.60 -15.33
N GLY A 2 -10.31 -26.37 -15.37
CA GLY A 2 -9.26 -25.93 -14.45
C GLY A 2 -9.88 -25.46 -13.14
N LEU A 3 -9.51 -26.10 -12.05
CA LEU A 3 -9.65 -25.55 -10.72
C LEU A 3 -8.65 -24.37 -10.60
N ARG A 4 -9.11 -23.14 -10.85
CA ARG A 4 -8.42 -21.93 -10.38
C ARG A 4 -8.53 -21.97 -8.86
N GLY A 5 -7.44 -22.29 -8.19
CA GLY A 5 -7.37 -22.21 -6.76
C GLY A 5 -7.79 -20.82 -6.31
N ALA A 6 -8.89 -20.71 -5.57
CA ALA A 6 -9.31 -19.50 -4.93
C ALA A 6 -8.21 -19.12 -3.92
N SER A 7 -7.45 -18.05 -4.21
CA SER A 7 -6.48 -17.53 -3.24
C SER A 7 -7.26 -17.11 -1.99
N ARG A 8 -6.90 -17.71 -0.84
CA ARG A 8 -7.53 -17.38 0.43
C ARG A 8 -7.18 -15.94 0.78
N GLN A 9 -8.19 -15.07 0.84
CA GLN A 9 -8.02 -13.70 1.32
C GLN A 9 -8.17 -13.72 2.84
N VAL A 10 -7.09 -13.49 3.55
CA VAL A 10 -7.12 -13.25 4.99
C VAL A 10 -7.00 -11.74 5.17
N ARG A 11 -7.86 -11.14 5.98
CA ARG A 11 -7.90 -9.70 6.25
C ARG A 11 -7.98 -9.49 7.74
N GLU A 12 -7.02 -8.77 8.28
CA GLU A 12 -7.09 -8.17 9.59
C GLU A 12 -7.56 -6.73 9.42
N TRP A 13 -8.83 -6.45 9.79
CA TRP A 13 -9.40 -5.11 9.66
C TRP A 13 -8.86 -4.20 10.76
N VAL A 14 -8.41 -3.03 10.37
CA VAL A 14 -7.91 -1.98 11.27
C VAL A 14 -8.84 -0.79 11.17
N SER A 15 -9.46 -0.37 12.28
CA SER A 15 -10.30 0.83 12.32
C SER A 15 -9.45 2.10 12.14
N TYR A 16 -10.09 3.22 11.74
CA TYR A 16 -9.37 4.49 11.60
C TYR A 16 -8.67 4.90 12.90
N ASP A 17 -9.33 4.71 14.04
CA ASP A 17 -8.81 5.10 15.35
C ASP A 17 -7.62 4.22 15.81
N ASP A 18 -7.50 3.02 15.26
CA ASP A 18 -6.38 2.10 15.50
C ASP A 18 -5.22 2.29 14.50
N LEU A 19 -5.41 3.10 13.44
CA LEU A 19 -4.33 3.42 12.52
C LEU A 19 -3.35 4.41 13.18
N PRO A 20 -2.06 4.04 13.32
CA PRO A 20 -1.09 4.92 13.95
C PRO A 20 -0.93 6.24 13.18
N ALA A 21 -0.80 7.36 13.87
CA ALA A 21 -0.54 8.67 13.25
C ALA A 21 0.66 8.60 12.30
N ARG A 22 1.74 7.93 12.72
CA ARG A 22 2.93 7.72 11.87
C ARG A 22 2.59 7.05 10.54
N PHE A 23 1.74 6.02 10.55
CA PHE A 23 1.34 5.36 9.30
C PHE A 23 0.57 6.31 8.38
N LEU A 24 -0.38 7.05 8.95
CA LEU A 24 -1.17 8.04 8.21
C LEU A 24 -0.28 9.15 7.63
N ASP A 25 0.65 9.68 8.42
CA ASP A 25 1.58 10.73 7.99
C ASP A 25 2.43 10.26 6.81
N VAL A 26 3.02 9.05 6.90
CA VAL A 26 3.83 8.47 5.83
C VAL A 26 2.97 8.20 4.58
N LEU A 27 1.79 7.62 4.75
CA LEU A 27 0.88 7.34 3.65
C LEU A 27 0.49 8.61 2.90
N LEU A 28 0.03 9.62 3.64
CA LEU A 28 -0.42 10.89 3.07
C LEU A 28 0.74 11.64 2.39
N ALA A 29 1.90 11.71 3.03
CA ALA A 29 3.08 12.39 2.47
C ALA A 29 3.51 11.81 1.11
N ILE A 30 3.31 10.51 0.91
CA ILE A 30 3.78 9.79 -0.28
C ILE A 30 2.72 9.67 -1.35
N GLU A 31 1.49 9.30 -0.98
CA GLU A 31 0.43 8.99 -1.92
C GLU A 31 -0.47 10.18 -2.23
N ASP A 32 -0.79 11.01 -1.21
CA ASP A 32 -1.76 12.09 -1.37
C ASP A 32 -1.60 13.20 -0.31
N ARG A 33 -0.56 14.01 -0.46
CA ARG A 33 -0.22 15.06 0.53
C ARG A 33 -1.35 16.04 0.84
N ARG A 34 -2.26 16.23 -0.10
CA ARG A 34 -3.36 17.19 -0.01
C ARG A 34 -4.71 16.51 0.21
N PHE A 35 -4.70 15.26 0.67
CA PHE A 35 -5.89 14.43 0.82
C PHE A 35 -7.06 15.15 1.49
N PHE A 36 -6.81 15.88 2.58
CA PHE A 36 -7.85 16.61 3.31
C PHE A 36 -8.32 17.92 2.62
N SER A 37 -7.67 18.34 1.52
CA SER A 37 -7.91 19.64 0.89
C SER A 37 -8.62 19.55 -0.47
N HIS A 38 -8.93 18.34 -0.96
CA HIS A 38 -9.59 18.16 -2.25
C HIS A 38 -10.79 17.19 -2.15
N PRO A 39 -11.77 17.27 -3.05
CA PRO A 39 -12.98 16.45 -3.05
C PRO A 39 -12.82 15.14 -3.87
N GLY A 40 -11.71 14.43 -3.73
CA GLY A 40 -11.45 13.14 -4.41
C GLY A 40 -10.55 13.24 -5.64
N ILE A 41 -10.39 14.41 -6.23
CA ILE A 41 -9.44 14.69 -7.30
C ILE A 41 -8.60 15.89 -6.88
N ASP A 42 -7.27 15.81 -7.04
CA ASP A 42 -6.36 16.93 -6.81
C ASP A 42 -5.84 17.50 -8.14
N PRO A 43 -6.43 18.58 -8.69
CA PRO A 43 -5.99 19.19 -9.93
C PRO A 43 -4.55 19.72 -9.87
N ILE A 44 -4.11 20.18 -8.69
CA ILE A 44 -2.75 20.69 -8.48
C ILE A 44 -1.73 19.56 -8.53
N ALA A 45 -2.05 18.41 -7.91
CA ALA A 45 -1.19 17.22 -8.01
C ALA A 45 -1.12 16.69 -9.45
N VAL A 46 -2.23 16.69 -10.18
CA VAL A 46 -2.27 16.32 -11.60
C VAL A 46 -1.40 17.28 -12.43
N GLY A 47 -1.58 18.59 -12.27
CA GLY A 47 -0.77 19.60 -12.97
C GLY A 47 0.73 19.46 -12.68
N ARG A 48 1.09 19.26 -11.43
CA ARG A 48 2.49 19.02 -11.01
C ARG A 48 3.05 17.73 -11.61
N ALA A 49 2.28 16.65 -11.61
CA ALA A 49 2.70 15.38 -12.21
C ALA A 49 2.93 15.51 -13.72
N VAL A 50 2.04 16.19 -14.43
CA VAL A 50 2.20 16.48 -15.88
C VAL A 50 3.46 17.29 -16.11
N TRP A 51 3.65 18.39 -15.40
CA TRP A 51 4.84 19.24 -15.50
C TRP A 51 6.13 18.46 -15.28
N THR A 52 6.19 17.69 -14.17
CA THR A 52 7.37 16.90 -13.81
C THR A 52 7.67 15.82 -14.85
N ASN A 53 6.65 15.14 -15.37
CA ASN A 53 6.82 14.07 -16.35
C ASN A 53 7.26 14.63 -17.72
N VAL A 54 6.73 15.79 -18.12
CA VAL A 54 7.13 16.47 -19.37
C VAL A 54 8.56 16.97 -19.27
N THR A 55 8.93 17.66 -18.18
CA THR A 55 10.27 18.23 -18.02
C THR A 55 11.37 17.19 -17.86
N ARG A 56 11.05 16.02 -17.34
CA ARG A 56 12.02 14.92 -17.13
C ARG A 56 11.97 13.83 -18.19
N GLY A 57 11.04 13.91 -19.14
CA GLY A 57 10.90 12.94 -20.25
C GLY A 57 10.52 11.52 -19.80
N THR A 58 10.14 11.32 -18.53
CA THR A 58 9.80 10.01 -17.94
C THR A 58 8.64 10.12 -16.97
N VAL A 59 7.82 9.06 -16.87
CA VAL A 59 6.71 9.01 -15.90
C VAL A 59 7.23 8.72 -14.50
N ILE A 60 7.61 9.77 -13.78
CA ILE A 60 8.21 9.68 -12.44
C ILE A 60 7.14 9.83 -11.35
N GLN A 61 6.15 10.70 -11.56
CA GLN A 61 5.17 11.05 -10.56
C GLN A 61 3.74 10.73 -11.03
N GLY A 62 2.97 10.08 -10.17
CA GLY A 62 1.53 9.85 -10.37
C GLY A 62 0.73 10.98 -9.73
N GLY A 63 -0.34 11.43 -10.40
CA GLY A 63 -1.27 12.44 -9.88
C GLY A 63 -2.59 11.84 -9.40
N SER A 64 -2.65 10.55 -9.07
CA SER A 64 -3.86 9.90 -8.57
C SER A 64 -3.97 10.04 -7.06
N THR A 65 -5.16 10.41 -6.58
CA THR A 65 -5.46 10.54 -5.15
C THR A 65 -5.71 9.18 -4.49
N ILE A 66 -5.67 9.13 -3.16
CA ILE A 66 -6.05 7.95 -2.36
C ILE A 66 -7.49 7.52 -2.70
N THR A 67 -8.42 8.46 -2.83
CA THR A 67 -9.82 8.15 -3.16
C THR A 67 -9.97 7.55 -4.56
N GLN A 68 -9.20 8.02 -5.56
CA GLN A 68 -9.17 7.41 -6.88
C GLN A 68 -8.56 6.00 -6.85
N GLN A 69 -7.53 5.78 -6.03
CA GLN A 69 -6.93 4.46 -5.85
C GLN A 69 -7.91 3.50 -5.16
N LEU A 70 -8.64 3.96 -4.14
CA LEU A 70 -9.69 3.18 -3.48
C LEU A 70 -10.80 2.81 -4.47
N ALA A 71 -11.33 3.80 -5.22
CA ALA A 71 -12.34 3.57 -6.25
C ALA A 71 -11.88 2.51 -7.28
N LYS A 72 -10.62 2.60 -7.72
CA LYS A 72 -10.03 1.59 -8.60
C LYS A 72 -10.04 0.20 -7.98
N ASN A 73 -9.64 0.07 -6.71
CA ASN A 73 -9.54 -1.23 -6.04
C ASN A 73 -10.92 -1.88 -5.80
N LEU A 74 -11.94 -1.06 -5.50
CA LEU A 74 -13.29 -1.53 -5.20
C LEU A 74 -14.11 -1.89 -6.44
N PHE A 75 -13.99 -1.11 -7.53
CA PHE A 75 -14.98 -1.15 -8.60
C PHE A 75 -14.43 -1.57 -9.98
N TYR A 76 -13.10 -1.64 -10.16
CA TYR A 76 -12.56 -1.81 -11.50
C TYR A 76 -11.53 -2.94 -11.60
N SER A 77 -11.53 -3.62 -12.74
CA SER A 77 -10.53 -4.63 -13.09
C SER A 77 -9.17 -4.00 -13.47
N PRO A 78 -8.08 -4.77 -13.51
CA PRO A 78 -6.72 -4.28 -13.77
C PRO A 78 -6.48 -3.65 -15.15
N GLN A 79 -7.40 -3.76 -16.11
CA GLN A 79 -7.22 -3.24 -17.47
C GLN A 79 -7.05 -1.71 -17.48
N ARG A 80 -6.01 -1.21 -18.17
CA ARG A 80 -5.67 0.22 -18.23
C ARG A 80 -6.27 0.87 -19.47
N THR A 81 -7.41 1.59 -19.32
CA THR A 81 -8.04 2.37 -20.40
C THR A 81 -8.33 3.80 -19.93
N PHE A 82 -8.36 4.76 -20.87
CA PHE A 82 -8.74 6.14 -20.55
C PHE A 82 -10.16 6.23 -19.98
N GLY A 83 -11.10 5.48 -20.54
CA GLY A 83 -12.48 5.42 -20.04
C GLY A 83 -12.57 4.94 -18.60
N ARG A 84 -11.72 3.97 -18.20
CA ARG A 84 -11.63 3.54 -16.81
C ARG A 84 -11.13 4.67 -15.90
N LYS A 85 -10.11 5.44 -16.32
CA LYS A 85 -9.58 6.55 -15.51
C LYS A 85 -10.63 7.63 -15.24
N LEU A 86 -11.47 7.92 -16.23
CA LEU A 86 -12.60 8.83 -16.04
C LEU A 86 -13.62 8.27 -15.04
N LYS A 87 -13.99 6.99 -15.18
CA LYS A 87 -14.90 6.31 -14.24
C LYS A 87 -14.35 6.28 -12.80
N GLU A 88 -13.04 6.03 -12.62
CA GLU A 88 -12.38 6.12 -11.31
C GLU A 88 -12.51 7.51 -10.70
N SER A 89 -12.35 8.56 -11.51
CA SER A 89 -12.46 9.94 -11.06
C SER A 89 -13.90 10.29 -10.64
N ILE A 90 -14.90 9.86 -11.40
CA ILE A 90 -16.31 10.04 -11.03
C ILE A 90 -16.64 9.26 -9.76
N ALA A 91 -16.19 8.01 -9.65
CA ALA A 91 -16.41 7.20 -8.45
C ALA A 91 -15.73 7.83 -7.22
N ALA A 92 -14.55 8.42 -7.37
CA ALA A 92 -13.87 9.13 -6.30
C ALA A 92 -14.68 10.34 -5.79
N LEU A 93 -15.27 11.14 -6.71
CA LEU A 93 -16.14 12.25 -6.31
C LEU A 93 -17.40 11.75 -5.57
N VAL A 94 -18.00 10.65 -6.02
CA VAL A 94 -19.16 10.04 -5.34
C VAL A 94 -18.80 9.53 -3.95
N LEU A 95 -17.64 8.89 -3.80
CA LEU A 95 -17.16 8.43 -2.48
C LEU A 95 -16.99 9.61 -1.52
N GLU A 96 -16.34 10.69 -1.96
CA GLU A 96 -16.12 11.90 -1.14
C GLU A 96 -17.41 12.63 -0.80
N ALA A 97 -18.42 12.57 -1.65
CA ALA A 97 -19.73 13.15 -1.36
C ALA A 97 -20.52 12.33 -0.32
N LYS A 98 -20.25 11.03 -0.20
CA LYS A 98 -20.99 10.12 0.68
C LYS A 98 -20.29 9.80 2.00
N TYR A 99 -18.97 9.80 2.01
CA TYR A 99 -18.17 9.32 3.14
C TYR A 99 -17.20 10.38 3.64
N ARG A 100 -16.98 10.40 4.96
CA ARG A 100 -15.97 11.26 5.57
C ARG A 100 -14.57 10.80 5.19
N LYS A 101 -13.61 11.71 5.19
CA LYS A 101 -12.19 11.43 4.91
C LYS A 101 -11.62 10.27 5.72
N GLN A 102 -11.97 10.20 7.00
CA GLN A 102 -11.51 9.11 7.87
C GLN A 102 -12.02 7.75 7.40
N ALA A 103 -13.30 7.63 7.01
CA ALA A 103 -13.86 6.38 6.50
C ALA A 103 -13.22 5.96 5.15
N ILE A 104 -12.85 6.92 4.32
CA ILE A 104 -12.11 6.67 3.07
C ILE A 104 -10.70 6.16 3.37
N LEU A 105 -9.99 6.77 4.34
CA LEU A 105 -8.64 6.31 4.76
C LEU A 105 -8.70 4.91 5.39
N GLU A 106 -9.68 4.65 6.25
CA GLU A 106 -9.90 3.32 6.83
C GLU A 106 -10.11 2.28 5.74
N SER A 107 -11.06 2.53 4.83
CA SER A 107 -11.33 1.62 3.72
C SER A 107 -10.09 1.43 2.85
N TYR A 108 -9.35 2.50 2.55
CA TYR A 108 -8.14 2.42 1.77
C TYR A 108 -7.06 1.56 2.45
N ALA A 109 -6.80 1.81 3.74
CA ALA A 109 -5.80 1.07 4.51
C ALA A 109 -6.10 -0.44 4.56
N ASN A 110 -7.38 -0.82 4.52
CA ASN A 110 -7.82 -2.21 4.56
C ASN A 110 -7.98 -2.88 3.18
N GLU A 111 -8.11 -2.08 2.09
CA GLU A 111 -8.32 -2.60 0.73
C GLU A 111 -7.07 -2.57 -0.15
N ILE A 112 -5.99 -1.91 0.26
CA ILE A 112 -4.77 -1.87 -0.54
C ILE A 112 -4.16 -3.27 -0.66
N TYR A 113 -3.82 -3.64 -1.91
CA TYR A 113 -3.05 -4.84 -2.16
C TYR A 113 -1.57 -4.58 -1.86
N LEU A 114 -0.98 -5.40 -1.01
CA LEU A 114 0.41 -5.26 -0.54
C LEU A 114 1.28 -6.48 -0.90
N GLY A 115 0.87 -7.25 -1.90
CA GLY A 115 1.68 -8.34 -2.42
C GLY A 115 1.14 -9.72 -2.08
N GLN A 116 2.04 -10.69 -2.11
CA GLN A 116 1.71 -12.10 -1.91
C GLN A 116 2.80 -12.79 -1.11
N VAL A 117 2.40 -13.58 -0.13
CA VAL A 117 3.26 -14.48 0.65
C VAL A 117 2.78 -15.90 0.42
N GLY A 118 3.62 -16.75 -0.17
CA GLY A 118 3.22 -18.07 -0.64
C GLY A 118 2.05 -17.99 -1.63
N SER A 119 0.95 -18.68 -1.34
CA SER A 119 -0.30 -18.67 -2.11
C SER A 119 -1.30 -17.61 -1.65
N VAL A 120 -1.00 -16.87 -0.57
CA VAL A 120 -1.91 -15.91 0.05
C VAL A 120 -1.67 -14.50 -0.49
N SER A 121 -2.71 -13.89 -1.05
CA SER A 121 -2.71 -12.46 -1.42
C SER A 121 -2.96 -11.61 -0.19
N ILE A 122 -2.10 -10.60 0.02
CA ILE A 122 -2.14 -9.71 1.19
C ILE A 122 -2.90 -8.44 0.83
N TYR A 123 -3.98 -8.22 1.54
CA TYR A 123 -4.78 -7.01 1.46
C TYR A 123 -4.85 -6.34 2.83
N GLY A 124 -4.69 -5.03 2.84
CA GLY A 124 -4.72 -4.21 4.04
C GLY A 124 -3.41 -4.17 4.80
N VAL A 125 -3.26 -3.07 5.53
CA VAL A 125 -2.04 -2.78 6.30
C VAL A 125 -1.91 -3.68 7.53
N GLY A 126 -3.03 -4.10 8.15
CA GLY A 126 -3.04 -5.03 9.29
C GLY A 126 -2.43 -6.37 8.91
N GLU A 127 -2.98 -7.01 7.89
CA GLU A 127 -2.46 -8.29 7.39
C GLU A 127 -1.00 -8.17 6.91
N ALA A 128 -0.64 -7.05 6.25
CA ALA A 128 0.72 -6.83 5.80
C ALA A 128 1.70 -6.69 6.98
N ALA A 129 1.34 -5.95 8.02
CA ALA A 129 2.15 -5.81 9.24
C ALA A 129 2.38 -7.16 9.91
N HIS A 130 1.32 -7.94 10.04
CA HIS A 130 1.40 -9.28 10.62
C HIS A 130 2.25 -10.23 9.76
N ARG A 131 2.00 -10.32 8.44
CA ARG A 131 2.69 -11.27 7.56
C ARG A 131 4.15 -10.93 7.29
N TYR A 132 4.47 -9.65 7.13
CA TYR A 132 5.85 -9.25 6.83
C TYR A 132 6.70 -9.08 8.08
N PHE A 133 6.12 -8.66 9.21
CA PHE A 133 6.88 -8.28 10.39
C PHE A 133 6.47 -9.03 11.68
N GLY A 134 5.36 -9.78 11.68
CA GLY A 134 4.83 -10.42 12.88
C GLY A 134 4.34 -9.42 13.93
N LYS A 135 3.91 -8.24 13.49
CA LYS A 135 3.56 -7.10 14.36
C LYS A 135 2.17 -6.60 14.06
N ARG A 136 1.57 -5.94 15.04
CA ARG A 136 0.41 -5.05 14.80
C ARG A 136 0.89 -3.77 14.12
N VAL A 137 -0.02 -3.04 13.48
CA VAL A 137 0.29 -1.79 12.74
C VAL A 137 0.88 -0.72 13.65
N ASP A 138 0.42 -0.63 14.89
CA ASP A 138 0.88 0.32 15.91
C ASP A 138 2.32 0.06 16.37
N ALA A 139 2.80 -1.17 16.24
CA ALA A 139 4.16 -1.58 16.60
C ALA A 139 5.20 -1.48 15.46
N LEU A 140 4.78 -1.00 14.28
CA LEU A 140 5.68 -0.81 13.14
C LEU A 140 6.68 0.32 13.42
N SER A 141 7.94 0.07 13.09
CA SER A 141 8.98 1.10 13.08
C SER A 141 8.81 2.05 11.87
N LEU A 142 9.58 3.14 11.83
CA LEU A 142 9.57 4.10 10.72
C LEU A 142 9.94 3.41 9.39
N GLU A 143 11.02 2.63 9.39
CA GLU A 143 11.50 1.92 8.19
C GLU A 143 10.55 0.82 7.72
N GLU A 144 9.86 0.14 8.64
CA GLU A 144 8.83 -0.86 8.31
C GLU A 144 7.60 -0.19 7.70
N THR A 145 7.15 0.92 8.29
CA THR A 145 6.06 1.75 7.74
C THR A 145 6.40 2.29 6.35
N ALA A 146 7.62 2.83 6.19
CA ALA A 146 8.10 3.33 4.90
C ALA A 146 8.20 2.21 3.84
N LEU A 147 8.55 0.99 4.24
CA LEU A 147 8.56 -0.16 3.35
C LEU A 147 7.15 -0.50 2.87
N LEU A 148 6.17 -0.65 3.77
CA LEU A 148 4.77 -0.96 3.41
C LEU A 148 4.19 0.11 2.48
N VAL A 149 4.33 1.39 2.82
CA VAL A 149 3.85 2.48 1.96
C VAL A 149 4.60 2.50 0.64
N GLY A 150 5.89 2.23 0.64
CA GLY A 150 6.69 2.11 -0.57
C GLY A 150 6.21 1.01 -1.52
N MET A 151 5.73 -0.11 -0.98
CA MET A 151 5.21 -1.24 -1.75
C MET A 151 3.91 -0.91 -2.50
N ILE A 152 3.12 0.06 -2.07
CA ILE A 152 1.85 0.44 -2.71
C ILE A 152 2.03 0.73 -4.21
N LYS A 153 3.15 1.35 -4.59
CA LYS A 153 3.46 1.67 -5.98
C LYS A 153 3.56 0.45 -6.90
N GLY A 154 3.98 -0.69 -6.35
CA GLY A 154 4.15 -1.93 -7.11
C GLY A 154 4.42 -3.10 -6.17
N PRO A 155 3.38 -3.67 -5.54
CA PRO A 155 3.54 -4.64 -4.46
C PRO A 155 4.35 -5.89 -4.83
N ASN A 156 4.20 -6.36 -6.06
CA ASN A 156 4.97 -7.52 -6.53
C ASN A 156 6.42 -7.17 -6.90
N THR A 157 6.64 -5.96 -7.43
CA THR A 157 7.97 -5.47 -7.81
C THR A 157 8.82 -5.17 -6.58
N TYR A 158 8.22 -4.53 -5.58
CA TYR A 158 8.88 -4.11 -4.34
C TYR A 158 8.63 -5.07 -3.18
N SER A 159 8.27 -6.33 -3.48
CA SER A 159 8.12 -7.36 -2.45
C SER A 159 9.46 -7.64 -1.76
N PRO A 160 9.56 -7.48 -0.44
CA PRO A 160 10.81 -7.72 0.28
C PRO A 160 11.21 -9.19 0.31
N LEU A 161 10.25 -10.10 0.10
CA LEU A 161 10.50 -11.54 0.01
C LEU A 161 11.07 -11.96 -1.36
N ARG A 162 10.66 -11.26 -2.44
CA ARG A 162 11.09 -11.60 -3.81
C ARG A 162 12.27 -10.76 -4.28
N ASN A 163 12.26 -9.47 -3.96
CA ASN A 163 13.21 -8.47 -4.45
C ASN A 163 13.69 -7.56 -3.29
N PRO A 164 14.43 -8.09 -2.30
CA PRO A 164 14.80 -7.33 -1.10
C PRO A 164 15.61 -6.06 -1.40
N ALA A 165 16.44 -6.09 -2.43
CA ALA A 165 17.23 -4.93 -2.85
C ALA A 165 16.34 -3.81 -3.40
N LEU A 166 15.37 -4.13 -4.28
CA LEU A 166 14.42 -3.16 -4.81
C LEU A 166 13.47 -2.64 -3.74
N ALA A 167 13.07 -3.51 -2.81
CA ALA A 167 12.26 -3.15 -1.66
C ALA A 167 12.99 -2.12 -0.78
N LYS A 168 14.29 -2.37 -0.49
CA LYS A 168 15.14 -1.44 0.26
C LYS A 168 15.26 -0.10 -0.47
N GLN A 169 15.61 -0.12 -1.76
CA GLN A 169 15.71 1.11 -2.56
C GLN A 169 14.40 1.92 -2.53
N ARG A 170 13.26 1.25 -2.67
CA ARG A 170 11.96 1.91 -2.64
C ARG A 170 11.62 2.48 -1.27
N ARG A 171 11.91 1.77 -0.19
CA ARG A 171 11.82 2.25 1.19
C ARG A 171 12.66 3.50 1.39
N ASP A 172 13.91 3.47 0.95
CA ASP A 172 14.85 4.59 1.12
C ASP A 172 14.40 5.84 0.34
N VAL A 173 13.75 5.67 -0.82
CA VAL A 173 13.07 6.77 -1.55
C VAL A 173 11.93 7.36 -0.72
N VAL A 174 11.13 6.52 -0.03
CA VAL A 174 10.06 7.01 0.87
C VAL A 174 10.67 7.80 2.03
N LEU A 175 11.66 7.23 2.72
CA LEU A 175 12.36 7.88 3.83
C LEU A 175 12.99 9.22 3.42
N GLY A 176 13.63 9.28 2.26
CA GLY A 176 14.19 10.52 1.71
C GLY A 176 13.14 11.60 1.48
N ARG A 177 11.97 11.22 0.95
CA ARG A 177 10.85 12.17 0.77
C ARG A 177 10.27 12.69 2.08
N LEU A 178 10.19 11.84 3.10
CA LEU A 178 9.75 12.27 4.43
C LEU A 178 10.73 13.27 5.03
N HIS A 179 12.02 13.02 4.89
CA HIS A 179 13.08 13.92 5.32
C HIS A 179 13.05 15.26 4.56
N GLU A 180 12.94 15.24 3.22
CA GLU A 180 12.80 16.44 2.39
C GLU A 180 11.58 17.30 2.75
N GLN A 181 10.52 16.67 3.29
CA GLN A 181 9.31 17.34 3.75
C GLN A 181 9.38 17.80 5.23
N GLY A 182 10.49 17.54 5.93
CA GLY A 182 10.66 17.87 7.34
C GLY A 182 9.83 17.03 8.31
N LEU A 183 9.29 15.89 7.85
CA LEU A 183 8.49 14.97 8.67
C LEU A 183 9.34 14.03 9.52
N VAL A 184 10.61 13.90 9.19
CA VAL A 184 11.59 13.05 9.87
C VAL A 184 12.88 13.83 10.04
N SER A 185 13.49 13.77 11.24
CA SER A 185 14.77 14.42 11.52
C SER A 185 15.94 13.72 10.78
N ASP A 186 17.04 14.44 10.62
CA ASP A 186 18.27 13.94 10.01
C ASP A 186 18.73 12.60 10.64
N ASP A 187 18.75 12.56 11.98
CA ASP A 187 19.24 11.37 12.71
C ASP A 187 18.29 10.17 12.54
N ALA A 188 16.98 10.40 12.65
CA ALA A 188 15.99 9.35 12.45
C ALA A 188 16.01 8.82 11.00
N TRP A 189 16.17 9.72 10.01
CA TRP A 189 16.32 9.33 8.61
C TRP A 189 17.58 8.49 8.38
N LYS A 190 18.73 8.93 8.84
CA LYS A 190 20.01 8.19 8.71
C LYS A 190 19.90 6.82 9.35
N GLN A 191 19.37 6.74 10.57
CA GLN A 191 19.17 5.46 11.27
C GLN A 191 18.25 4.53 10.48
N ALA A 192 17.10 5.01 10.00
CA ALA A 192 16.13 4.21 9.25
C ALA A 192 16.69 3.69 7.91
N VAL A 193 17.48 4.50 7.19
CA VAL A 193 18.13 4.09 5.93
C VAL A 193 19.22 3.02 6.17
N MET A 194 19.98 3.13 7.28
CA MET A 194 21.01 2.16 7.66
C MET A 194 20.41 0.82 8.14
N THR A 195 19.20 0.83 8.66
CA THR A 195 18.53 -0.38 9.16
C THR A 195 18.26 -1.36 8.00
N PRO A 196 18.70 -2.62 8.08
CA PRO A 196 18.43 -3.60 7.04
C PRO A 196 16.94 -3.94 6.97
N VAL A 197 16.46 -4.27 5.77
CA VAL A 197 15.09 -4.80 5.60
C VAL A 197 15.05 -6.21 6.18
N ARG A 198 14.28 -6.38 7.24
CA ARG A 198 14.04 -7.67 7.87
C ARG A 198 12.55 -7.98 7.78
N VAL A 199 12.22 -9.13 7.19
CA VAL A 199 10.84 -9.64 7.11
C VAL A 199 10.82 -11.07 7.61
N MET A 200 9.67 -11.50 8.08
CA MET A 200 9.47 -12.90 8.48
C MET A 200 9.55 -13.80 7.24
N PRO A 201 10.15 -14.97 7.34
CA PRO A 201 10.07 -15.96 6.28
C PRO A 201 8.62 -16.34 6.05
N PRO A 202 8.24 -16.72 4.81
CA PRO A 202 6.92 -17.28 4.55
C PRO A 202 6.66 -18.44 5.49
N GLN A 203 5.61 -18.36 6.29
CA GLN A 203 5.16 -19.51 7.04
C GLN A 203 4.51 -20.47 6.05
N ASP A 204 5.03 -21.70 5.96
CA ASP A 204 4.43 -22.73 5.12
C ASP A 204 3.01 -23.00 5.62
N THR A 205 2.04 -22.60 4.83
CA THR A 205 0.61 -22.81 5.09
C THR A 205 0.18 -24.28 4.96
N LEU A 206 1.12 -25.21 4.86
CA LEU A 206 0.84 -26.66 4.91
C LEU A 206 0.26 -27.09 6.26
N ALA A 207 0.51 -26.34 7.34
CA ALA A 207 -0.11 -26.60 8.66
C ALA A 207 -1.61 -26.26 8.72
N ASP A 208 -2.13 -25.47 7.77
CA ASP A 208 -3.55 -25.07 7.72
C ASP A 208 -4.44 -26.00 6.84
N ALA A 209 -3.93 -27.16 6.43
CA ALA A 209 -4.69 -28.17 5.72
C ALA A 209 -4.81 -29.49 6.52
N PRO A 210 -5.40 -29.47 7.73
CA PRO A 210 -5.51 -30.67 8.55
C PRO A 210 -6.35 -31.78 7.87
N PHE A 211 -7.26 -31.39 6.98
CA PHE A 211 -8.09 -32.36 6.21
C PHE A 211 -7.38 -33.06 5.06
N PHE A 212 -6.30 -32.48 4.50
CA PHE A 212 -5.62 -33.09 3.35
C PHE A 212 -4.61 -34.16 3.80
N VAL A 213 -3.99 -33.97 4.94
CA VAL A 213 -3.01 -34.93 5.50
C VAL A 213 -3.73 -36.18 5.99
N ASP A 214 -4.91 -36.04 6.59
CA ASP A 214 -5.69 -37.19 7.15
C ASP A 214 -6.29 -38.06 6.03
N HIS A 215 -6.45 -37.54 4.82
CA HIS A 215 -6.97 -38.30 3.66
C HIS A 215 -5.88 -39.06 2.89
N LEU A 216 -4.61 -38.70 3.03
CA LEU A 216 -3.47 -39.39 2.41
C LEU A 216 -2.87 -40.46 3.31
N LEU A 217 -3.24 -40.51 4.59
CA LEU A 217 -2.73 -41.45 5.57
C LEU A 217 -3.74 -42.59 5.91
N ARG A 218 -4.87 -42.64 5.22
CA ARG A 218 -5.83 -43.75 5.23
C ARG A 218 -5.77 -44.50 3.91
#